data_0727bdeee24a1af51e0a37c0a26d3f3d
#
_entry.id   0727bdeee24a1af51e0a37c0a26d3f3d
#
_cell.length_a   1.000
_cell.length_b   1.000
_cell.length_c   1.000
_cell.angle_alpha   90.00
_cell.angle_beta   90.00
_cell.angle_gamma   90.00
#
_symmetry.space_group_name_H-M   'P 1'
#
loop_
_entity.id
_entity.type
_entity.pdbx_description
1 polymer ?
#
loop_
_entity_poly.entity_id
_entity_poly.type
_entity_poly.pdbx_seq_one_letter_code
_entity_poly.pdbx_strand_id
1 'polypeptide(L)' 'MKSIEDHIQKDKEILADPNTSEAMKRPTIEELHELEEYVDHHHDEIEAGDHHDPNALELFCDMHPDEPECLVYDD' A
#
# COMPACT_ATOMS: atom_id res chain seq x y z
N MET A 1 2.78 13.51 9.67
CA MET A 1 3.38 12.40 8.95
C MET A 1 2.33 11.33 8.66
N LYS A 2 2.26 10.86 7.44
CA LYS A 2 1.24 9.89 7.07
C LYS A 2 1.69 8.48 7.41
N SER A 3 0.78 7.70 7.97
CA SER A 3 1.02 6.29 8.24
C SER A 3 0.33 5.45 7.17
N ILE A 4 0.66 4.16 7.13
CA ILE A 4 0.00 3.24 6.21
C ILE A 4 -1.49 3.14 6.53
N GLU A 5 -1.85 3.20 7.81
CA GLU A 5 -3.25 3.17 8.22
C GLU A 5 -4.02 4.37 7.68
N ASP A 6 -3.40 5.56 7.71
CA ASP A 6 -4.01 6.76 7.15
C ASP A 6 -4.24 6.62 5.66
N HIS A 7 -3.29 6.04 4.95
CA HIS A 7 -3.41 5.81 3.51
C HIS A 7 -4.57 4.86 3.21
N ILE A 8 -4.65 3.76 3.94
CA ILE A 8 -5.72 2.78 3.76
C ILE A 8 -7.08 3.42 4.04
N GLN A 9 -7.18 4.21 5.11
CA GLN A 9 -8.42 4.90 5.46
C GLN A 9 -8.85 5.86 4.36
N LYS A 10 -7.90 6.60 3.81
CA LYS A 10 -8.19 7.54 2.74
C LYS A 10 -8.70 6.83 1.49
N ASP A 11 -8.10 5.71 1.14
CA ASP A 11 -8.55 4.92 -0.01
C ASP A 11 -9.97 4.40 0.20
N LYS A 12 -10.28 3.95 1.41
CA LYS A 12 -11.63 3.50 1.74
C LYS A 12 -12.65 4.64 1.62
N GLU A 13 -12.26 5.84 2.03
CA GLU A 13 -13.13 7.01 1.91
C GLU A 13 -13.40 7.35 0.45
N ILE A 14 -12.38 7.26 -0.39
CA ILE A 14 -12.54 7.51 -1.82
C ILE A 14 -13.52 6.51 -2.42
N LEU A 15 -13.39 5.23 -2.05
CA LEU A 15 -14.27 4.20 -2.58
C LEU A 15 -15.72 4.33 -2.07
N ALA A 16 -15.90 4.89 -0.89
CA ALA A 16 -17.22 5.11 -0.32
C ALA A 16 -17.88 6.39 -0.84
N ASP A 17 -17.13 7.27 -1.50
CA ASP A 17 -17.63 8.54 -1.99
C ASP A 17 -18.48 8.32 -3.25
N PRO A 18 -19.77 8.69 -3.23
CA PRO A 18 -20.65 8.50 -4.40
C PRO A 18 -20.23 9.35 -5.60
N ASN A 19 -19.40 10.37 -5.39
CA ASN A 19 -18.93 11.23 -6.47
C ASN A 19 -17.68 10.70 -7.15
N THR A 20 -17.08 9.65 -6.63
CA THR A 20 -15.89 9.05 -7.24
C THR A 20 -16.28 8.27 -8.49
N SER A 21 -15.63 8.58 -9.61
CA SER A 21 -15.93 7.90 -10.88
C SER A 21 -15.41 6.47 -10.88
N GLU A 22 -15.98 5.65 -11.78
CA GLU A 22 -15.51 4.26 -11.94
C GLU A 22 -14.04 4.20 -12.33
N ALA A 23 -13.60 5.15 -13.15
CA ALA A 23 -12.20 5.19 -13.59
C ALA A 23 -11.24 5.45 -12.41
N MET A 24 -11.71 6.19 -11.41
CA MET A 24 -10.91 6.43 -10.20
C MET A 24 -10.98 5.27 -9.21
N LYS A 25 -12.11 4.58 -9.19
CA LYS A 25 -12.29 3.49 -8.24
C LYS A 25 -11.39 2.30 -8.51
N ARG A 26 -11.19 1.95 -9.79
CA ARG A 26 -10.37 0.78 -10.14
C ARG A 26 -8.95 0.85 -9.61
N PRO A 27 -8.18 1.91 -9.91
CA PRO A 27 -6.82 1.98 -9.38
C PRO A 27 -6.79 2.08 -7.86
N THR A 28 -7.81 2.70 -7.26
CA THR A 28 -7.89 2.82 -5.81
C THR A 28 -8.13 1.45 -5.16
N ILE A 29 -8.98 0.63 -5.77
CA ILE A 29 -9.22 -0.74 -5.27
C ILE A 29 -7.93 -1.57 -5.34
N GLU A 30 -7.20 -1.48 -6.44
CA GLU A 30 -5.95 -2.21 -6.59
C GLU A 30 -4.91 -1.73 -5.57
N GLU A 31 -4.80 -0.43 -5.37
CA GLU A 31 -3.88 0.13 -4.39
C GLU A 31 -4.24 -0.29 -2.98
N LEU A 32 -5.53 -0.26 -2.65
CA LEU A 32 -5.99 -0.68 -1.32
C LEU A 32 -5.67 -2.15 -1.08
N HIS A 33 -5.87 -2.99 -2.09
CA HIS A 33 -5.56 -4.40 -2.00
C HIS A 33 -4.06 -4.62 -1.74
N GLU A 34 -3.22 -3.88 -2.45
CA GLU A 34 -1.77 -3.95 -2.25
C GLU A 34 -1.36 -3.49 -0.86
N LEU A 35 -1.98 -2.42 -0.38
CA LEU A 35 -1.70 -1.92 0.96
C LEU A 35 -2.10 -2.93 2.03
N GLU A 36 -3.24 -3.58 1.85
CA GLU A 36 -3.69 -4.58 2.80
C GLU A 36 -2.78 -5.80 2.82
N GLU A 37 -2.31 -6.22 1.65
CA GLU A 37 -1.33 -7.30 1.58
C GLU A 37 -0.01 -6.91 2.22
N TYR A 38 0.41 -5.67 2.03
CA TYR A 38 1.63 -5.17 2.66
C TYR A 38 1.50 -5.22 4.18
N VAL A 39 0.36 -4.78 4.71
CA VAL A 39 0.12 -4.85 6.16
C VAL A 39 0.21 -6.28 6.66
N ASP A 40 -0.35 -7.21 5.92
CA ASP A 40 -0.34 -8.62 6.30
C ASP A 40 1.09 -9.19 6.32
N HIS A 41 1.88 -8.85 5.30
CA HIS A 41 3.27 -9.31 5.22
C HIS A 41 4.18 -8.66 6.25
N HIS A 42 3.87 -7.44 6.65
CA HIS A 42 4.71 -6.66 7.57
C HIS A 42 4.04 -6.45 8.93
N HIS A 43 3.15 -7.33 9.29
CA HIS A 43 2.36 -7.22 10.51
C HIS A 43 3.25 -7.06 11.77
N ASP A 44 4.30 -7.85 11.87
CA ASP A 44 5.20 -7.80 13.02
C ASP A 44 5.93 -6.45 13.11
N GLU A 45 6.34 -5.91 11.98
CA GLU A 45 7.01 -4.63 11.92
C GLU A 45 6.07 -3.50 12.31
N ILE A 46 4.82 -3.57 11.87
CA ILE A 46 3.81 -2.58 12.20
C ILE A 46 3.52 -2.61 13.70
N GLU A 47 3.40 -3.78 14.29
CA GLU A 47 3.20 -3.91 15.72
C GLU A 47 4.39 -3.39 16.52
N ALA A 48 5.58 -3.49 15.95
CA ALA A 48 6.79 -2.97 16.58
C ALA A 48 6.92 -1.45 16.49
N GLY A 49 6.01 -0.79 15.76
CA GLY A 49 5.99 0.66 15.67
C GLY A 49 6.30 1.22 14.28
N ASP A 50 6.56 0.37 13.31
CA ASP A 50 6.87 0.81 11.94
C ASP A 50 5.59 0.97 11.14
N HIS A 51 5.00 2.15 11.21
CA HIS A 51 3.74 2.46 10.54
C HIS A 51 3.94 3.34 9.30
N HIS A 52 5.14 3.31 8.70
CA HIS A 52 5.40 4.18 7.56
C HIS A 52 4.51 3.82 6.36
N ASP A 53 4.20 4.85 5.56
CA ASP A 53 3.39 4.69 4.35
C ASP A 53 4.30 4.22 3.21
N PRO A 54 4.14 2.99 2.72
CA PRO A 54 5.01 2.49 1.66
C PRO A 54 4.77 3.23 0.34
N ASN A 55 5.85 3.49 -0.41
CA ASN A 55 5.71 4.08 -1.73
C ASN A 55 5.40 2.99 -2.76
N ALA A 56 5.19 3.40 -4.02
CA ALA A 56 4.81 2.46 -5.07
C ALA A 56 5.86 1.36 -5.28
N LEU A 57 7.14 1.71 -5.15
CA LEU A 57 8.20 0.73 -5.32
C LEU A 57 8.23 -0.27 -4.18
N GLU A 58 7.99 0.18 -2.96
CA GLU A 58 7.94 -0.73 -1.82
C GLU A 58 6.80 -1.72 -1.96
N LEU A 59 5.63 -1.27 -2.43
CA LEU A 59 4.49 -2.14 -2.67
C LEU A 59 4.81 -3.14 -3.78
N PHE A 60 5.42 -2.67 -4.86
CA PHE A 60 5.78 -3.54 -5.97
C PHE A 60 6.76 -4.62 -5.52
N CYS A 61 7.77 -4.24 -4.76
CA CYS A 61 8.80 -5.18 -4.29
C CYS A 61 8.24 -6.18 -3.28
N ASP A 62 7.23 -5.78 -2.52
CA ASP A 62 6.59 -6.70 -1.59
C ASP A 62 5.90 -7.84 -2.33
N MET A 63 5.31 -7.55 -3.49
CA MET A 63 4.62 -8.52 -4.31
C MET A 63 5.55 -9.26 -5.28
N HIS A 64 6.66 -8.63 -5.65
CA HIS A 64 7.60 -9.17 -6.64
C HIS A 64 9.05 -9.06 -6.14
N PRO A 65 9.40 -9.77 -5.07
CA PRO A 65 10.73 -9.63 -4.47
C PRO A 65 11.87 -10.10 -5.37
N ASP A 66 11.58 -10.91 -6.39
CA ASP A 66 12.60 -11.43 -7.29
C ASP A 66 12.94 -10.51 -8.45
N GLU A 67 12.22 -9.38 -8.58
CA GLU A 67 12.47 -8.47 -9.68
C GLU A 67 13.81 -7.76 -9.51
N PRO A 68 14.56 -7.55 -10.62
CA PRO A 68 15.87 -6.89 -10.53
C PRO A 68 15.81 -5.52 -9.89
N GLU A 69 14.72 -4.79 -10.07
CA GLU A 69 14.55 -3.47 -9.47
C GLU A 69 14.56 -3.53 -7.96
N CYS A 70 14.04 -4.61 -7.41
CA CYS A 70 13.98 -4.80 -5.96
C CYS A 70 15.33 -5.24 -5.40
N LEU A 71 16.11 -5.98 -6.17
CA LEU A 71 17.41 -6.46 -5.75
C LEU A 71 18.44 -5.33 -5.66
N VAL A 72 18.28 -4.30 -6.48
CA VAL A 72 19.19 -3.15 -6.49
C VAL A 72 19.07 -2.33 -5.21
N TYR A 73 17.96 -2.42 -4.54
CA TYR A 73 17.72 -1.66 -3.32
C TYR A 73 18.29 -2.29 -2.08
N ASP A 74 18.82 -3.44 -2.21
CA ASP A 74 19.34 -4.17 -1.07
C ASP A 74 20.78 -3.75 -0.82
N ASP A 75 20.96 -2.78 0.01
CA ASP A 75 22.29 -2.31 0.41
C ASP A 75 22.67 -2.88 1.76
#